data_7ab56e091087687407cedbf4692853d2
#
_entry.id   7ab56e091087687407cedbf4692853d2
#
_cell.length_a   1.000
_cell.length_b   1.000
_cell.length_c   1.000
_cell.angle_alpha   90.00
_cell.angle_beta   90.00
_cell.angle_gamma   90.00
#
_symmetry.space_group_name_H-M   'P 1'
#
loop_
_entity.id
_entity.type
_entity.pdbx_description
1 polymer ?
#
loop_
_entity_poly.entity_id
_entity_poly.type
_entity_poly.pdbx_seq_one_letter_code
_entity_poly.pdbx_strand_id
1 'polypeptide(L)'
;MDASGAVAHAEALGAACLAADGVPPFNDQALVELRRGERRVIGDAEALAVVSDAEREVELAVHPEARGRGLGKALVARVADELGTFEAWAHGDHPAARAIARRLPAQPVRTLLQLRAPVPPAATAGDPLPDGTRAFEPDDASALLALNAAAFAHHPEQGRMSADDLAARMAEPWHDDANLVVLPGTAGLDAFTWVKPDGEVAELYVLGVDPARQGEGLGRRMLEATFVRMRAVGATTAHLYVEGDNEAALGLYRRAGFAQWAIDVRWRYSPFTDA
;
A
#
# COMPACT_ATOMS: atom_id res chain seq x y z
N MET A 1 -29.29 -9.08 -0.23
CA MET A 1 -28.94 -7.67 -0.51
C MET A 1 -28.56 -7.60 -1.97
N ASP A 2 -29.08 -6.66 -2.74
CA ASP A 2 -28.62 -6.47 -4.12
C ASP A 2 -27.25 -5.78 -4.16
N ALA A 3 -26.59 -5.76 -5.33
CA ALA A 3 -25.24 -5.23 -5.47
C ALA A 3 -25.14 -3.74 -5.09
N SER A 4 -26.16 -2.93 -5.43
CA SER A 4 -26.18 -1.50 -5.10
C SER A 4 -26.33 -1.27 -3.59
N GLY A 5 -27.14 -2.04 -2.92
CA GLY A 5 -27.29 -1.98 -1.46
C GLY A 5 -26.02 -2.44 -0.74
N ALA A 6 -25.29 -3.43 -1.28
CA ALA A 6 -24.03 -3.90 -0.73
C ALA A 6 -22.96 -2.81 -0.72
N VAL A 7 -22.80 -2.09 -1.84
CA VAL A 7 -21.86 -0.96 -1.97
C VAL A 7 -22.22 0.15 -1.00
N ALA A 8 -23.50 0.58 -0.97
CA ALA A 8 -23.95 1.65 -0.08
C ALA A 8 -23.71 1.32 1.41
N HIS A 9 -23.94 0.07 1.83
CA HIS A 9 -23.67 -0.37 3.20
C HIS A 9 -22.15 -0.36 3.52
N ALA A 10 -21.31 -0.85 2.61
CA ALA A 10 -19.86 -0.84 2.80
C ALA A 10 -19.31 0.59 2.93
N GLU A 11 -19.77 1.51 2.07
CA GLU A 11 -19.36 2.92 2.11
C GLU A 11 -19.83 3.62 3.40
N ALA A 12 -21.09 3.42 3.80
CA ALA A 12 -21.64 4.02 5.02
C ALA A 12 -20.90 3.49 6.28
N LEU A 13 -20.68 2.18 6.36
CA LEU A 13 -19.94 1.56 7.45
C LEU A 13 -18.48 2.01 7.46
N GLY A 14 -17.84 2.10 6.28
CA GLY A 14 -16.48 2.62 6.11
C GLY A 14 -16.34 4.05 6.63
N ALA A 15 -17.27 4.94 6.27
CA ALA A 15 -17.29 6.32 6.75
C ALA A 15 -17.47 6.42 8.27
N ALA A 16 -18.37 5.61 8.86
CA ALA A 16 -18.58 5.57 10.31
C ALA A 16 -17.34 5.10 11.07
N CYS A 17 -16.65 4.07 10.56
CA CYS A 17 -15.40 3.57 11.14
C CYS A 17 -14.27 4.58 10.99
N LEU A 18 -14.11 5.21 9.82
CA LEU A 18 -13.11 6.24 9.60
C LEU A 18 -13.28 7.42 10.57
N ALA A 19 -14.53 7.87 10.78
CA ALA A 19 -14.84 8.95 11.71
C ALA A 19 -14.50 8.59 13.17
N ALA A 20 -14.67 7.32 13.55
CA ALA A 20 -14.41 6.85 14.91
C ALA A 20 -12.95 6.50 15.18
N ASP A 21 -12.26 5.91 14.19
CA ASP A 21 -10.94 5.28 14.36
C ASP A 21 -9.81 6.09 13.70
N GLY A 22 -10.14 7.02 12.79
CA GLY A 22 -9.17 7.78 11.99
C GLY A 22 -8.50 6.97 10.87
N VAL A 23 -8.88 5.70 10.69
CA VAL A 23 -8.38 4.79 9.66
C VAL A 23 -9.55 4.10 8.97
N PRO A 24 -9.61 4.07 7.62
CA PRO A 24 -10.66 3.36 6.91
C PRO A 24 -10.51 1.84 7.09
N PRO A 25 -11.59 1.10 7.30
CA PRO A 25 -11.54 -0.36 7.44
C PRO A 25 -11.45 -1.09 6.10
N PHE A 26 -11.77 -0.42 5.01
CA PHE A 26 -11.70 -0.90 3.64
C PHE A 26 -10.77 0.00 2.84
N ASN A 27 -9.86 -0.58 2.07
CA ASN A 27 -9.02 0.18 1.16
C ASN A 27 -9.79 0.59 -0.12
N ASP A 28 -9.26 1.57 -0.84
CA ASP A 28 -9.92 2.10 -2.04
C ASP A 28 -10.11 1.04 -3.12
N GLN A 29 -9.12 0.15 -3.30
CA GLN A 29 -9.18 -0.92 -4.30
C GLN A 29 -10.31 -1.91 -4.00
N ALA A 30 -10.47 -2.33 -2.75
CA ALA A 30 -11.56 -3.22 -2.34
C ALA A 30 -12.94 -2.61 -2.63
N LEU A 31 -13.11 -1.30 -2.40
CA LEU A 31 -14.35 -0.61 -2.73
C LEU A 31 -14.58 -0.44 -4.24
N VAL A 32 -13.52 -0.20 -5.02
CA VAL A 32 -13.59 -0.16 -6.48
C VAL A 32 -14.00 -1.53 -7.05
N GLU A 33 -13.37 -2.60 -6.59
CA GLU A 33 -13.66 -3.97 -7.00
C GLU A 33 -15.09 -4.39 -6.59
N LEU A 34 -15.54 -3.96 -5.40
CA LEU A 34 -16.91 -4.17 -4.96
C LEU A 34 -17.93 -3.48 -5.89
N ARG A 35 -17.68 -2.22 -6.31
CA ARG A 35 -18.53 -1.51 -7.27
C ARG A 35 -18.58 -2.19 -8.64
N ARG A 36 -17.49 -2.85 -9.05
CA ARG A 36 -17.41 -3.62 -10.31
C ARG A 36 -18.01 -5.02 -10.20
N GLY A 37 -18.40 -5.45 -9.00
CA GLY A 37 -18.91 -6.82 -8.76
C GLY A 37 -17.81 -7.89 -8.75
N GLU A 38 -16.55 -7.49 -8.64
CA GLU A 38 -15.38 -8.37 -8.51
C GLU A 38 -15.19 -8.86 -7.08
N ARG A 39 -15.75 -8.12 -6.11
CA ARG A 39 -15.91 -8.55 -4.70
C ARG A 39 -17.38 -8.63 -4.33
N ARG A 40 -17.66 -9.37 -3.27
CA ARG A 40 -19.00 -9.48 -2.65
C ARG A 40 -18.96 -9.12 -1.18
N VAL A 41 -20.12 -9.03 -0.56
CA VAL A 41 -20.25 -8.79 0.89
C VAL A 41 -20.83 -9.98 1.62
N ILE A 42 -20.34 -10.18 2.85
CA ILE A 42 -20.93 -11.09 3.86
C ILE A 42 -21.28 -10.23 5.06
N GLY A 43 -22.53 -10.30 5.55
CA GLY A 43 -22.95 -9.54 6.71
C GLY A 43 -24.08 -8.56 6.41
N ASP A 44 -24.17 -7.50 7.22
CA ASP A 44 -25.23 -6.49 7.18
C ASP A 44 -24.68 -5.09 7.54
N ALA A 45 -25.57 -4.13 7.83
CA ALA A 45 -25.18 -2.75 8.13
C ALA A 45 -24.40 -2.58 9.45
N GLU A 46 -24.54 -3.51 10.42
CA GLU A 46 -23.82 -3.44 11.69
C GLU A 46 -22.43 -4.10 11.61
N ALA A 47 -22.29 -5.16 10.79
CA ALA A 47 -21.03 -5.90 10.63
C ALA A 47 -20.95 -6.49 9.22
N LEU A 48 -19.93 -6.10 8.46
CA LEU A 48 -19.81 -6.42 7.05
C LEU A 48 -18.35 -6.77 6.71
N ALA A 49 -18.20 -7.81 5.88
CA ALA A 49 -16.94 -8.16 5.24
C ALA A 49 -17.04 -7.94 3.73
N VAL A 50 -16.06 -7.29 3.14
CA VAL A 50 -15.81 -7.20 1.70
C VAL A 50 -14.85 -8.32 1.32
N VAL A 51 -15.24 -9.20 0.41
CA VAL A 51 -14.60 -10.48 0.14
C VAL A 51 -14.19 -10.60 -1.33
N SER A 52 -12.93 -10.91 -1.58
CA SER A 52 -12.42 -11.44 -2.84
C SER A 52 -12.39 -12.96 -2.76
N ASP A 53 -13.28 -13.64 -3.49
CA ASP A 53 -13.30 -15.11 -3.55
C ASP A 53 -12.06 -15.67 -4.28
N ALA A 54 -11.59 -14.95 -5.29
CA ALA A 54 -10.43 -15.37 -6.10
C ALA A 54 -9.14 -15.35 -5.29
N GLU A 55 -8.93 -14.32 -4.48
CA GLU A 55 -7.72 -14.15 -3.67
C GLU A 55 -7.88 -14.68 -2.25
N ARG A 56 -9.10 -15.05 -1.86
CA ARG A 56 -9.46 -15.39 -0.48
C ARG A 56 -9.03 -14.28 0.50
N GLU A 57 -9.20 -13.05 0.06
CA GLU A 57 -8.86 -11.86 0.81
C GLU A 57 -10.12 -11.17 1.32
N VAL A 58 -10.05 -10.67 2.55
CA VAL A 58 -11.18 -10.10 3.26
C VAL A 58 -10.76 -8.80 3.96
N GLU A 59 -11.64 -7.82 3.88
CA GLU A 59 -11.61 -6.65 4.75
C GLU A 59 -12.93 -6.59 5.50
N LEU A 60 -12.89 -6.40 6.81
CA LEU A 60 -14.10 -6.45 7.62
C LEU A 60 -14.19 -5.28 8.60
N ALA A 61 -15.41 -4.85 8.85
CA ALA A 61 -15.71 -3.79 9.79
C ALA A 61 -16.92 -4.13 10.66
N VAL A 62 -16.93 -3.54 11.86
CA VAL A 62 -18.08 -3.51 12.75
C VAL A 62 -18.39 -2.06 13.09
N HIS A 63 -19.65 -1.67 12.91
CA HIS A 63 -20.11 -0.32 13.20
C HIS A 63 -19.71 0.09 14.62
N PRO A 64 -19.14 1.28 14.84
CA PRO A 64 -18.63 1.69 16.15
C PRO A 64 -19.59 1.47 17.30
N GLU A 65 -20.88 1.78 17.12
CA GLU A 65 -21.94 1.61 18.13
C GLU A 65 -22.35 0.14 18.38
N ALA A 66 -21.99 -0.77 17.45
CA ALA A 66 -22.31 -2.20 17.57
C ALA A 66 -21.14 -3.05 18.13
N ARG A 67 -20.00 -2.40 18.41
CA ARG A 67 -18.80 -3.08 18.94
C ARG A 67 -19.05 -3.66 20.35
N GLY A 68 -18.17 -4.59 20.74
CA GLY A 68 -18.29 -5.24 22.06
C GLY A 68 -19.36 -6.34 22.14
N ARG A 69 -20.21 -6.51 21.12
CA ARG A 69 -21.31 -7.48 21.07
C ARG A 69 -20.94 -8.83 20.44
N GLY A 70 -19.66 -9.02 20.10
CA GLY A 70 -19.16 -10.27 19.49
C GLY A 70 -19.35 -10.36 17.97
N LEU A 71 -19.91 -9.34 17.31
CA LEU A 71 -20.25 -9.37 15.88
C LEU A 71 -19.02 -9.62 14.98
N GLY A 72 -17.86 -8.99 15.28
CA GLY A 72 -16.64 -9.22 14.51
C GLY A 72 -16.15 -10.67 14.55
N LYS A 73 -16.21 -11.32 15.73
CA LYS A 73 -15.88 -12.74 15.85
C LYS A 73 -16.88 -13.62 15.08
N ALA A 74 -18.16 -13.33 15.17
CA ALA A 74 -19.20 -14.06 14.46
C ALA A 74 -19.06 -13.91 12.93
N LEU A 75 -18.70 -12.70 12.47
CA LEU A 75 -18.46 -12.44 11.05
C LEU A 75 -17.23 -13.21 10.53
N VAL A 76 -16.12 -13.22 11.28
CA VAL A 76 -14.93 -14.01 10.91
C VAL A 76 -15.24 -15.50 10.86
N ALA A 77 -16.02 -16.03 11.81
CA ALA A 77 -16.44 -17.44 11.78
C ALA A 77 -17.28 -17.75 10.53
N ARG A 78 -18.24 -16.89 10.20
CA ARG A 78 -19.06 -17.04 8.98
C ARG A 78 -18.22 -16.98 7.70
N VAL A 79 -17.22 -16.08 7.62
CA VAL A 79 -16.30 -16.03 6.49
C VAL A 79 -15.48 -17.33 6.40
N ALA A 80 -15.00 -17.86 7.53
CA ALA A 80 -14.29 -19.12 7.59
C ALA A 80 -15.13 -20.32 7.14
N ASP A 81 -16.41 -20.35 7.50
CA ASP A 81 -17.36 -21.39 7.06
C ASP A 81 -17.57 -21.37 5.54
N GLU A 82 -17.59 -20.17 4.93
CA GLU A 82 -17.78 -20.00 3.48
C GLU A 82 -16.48 -20.20 2.66
N LEU A 83 -15.35 -19.67 3.15
CA LEU A 83 -14.08 -19.66 2.41
C LEU A 83 -13.08 -20.74 2.86
N GLY A 84 -13.21 -21.27 4.07
CA GLY A 84 -12.14 -22.06 4.68
C GLY A 84 -11.00 -21.15 5.15
N THR A 85 -9.77 -21.41 4.72
CA THR A 85 -8.62 -20.52 4.99
C THR A 85 -8.73 -19.25 4.14
N PHE A 86 -8.55 -18.10 4.78
CA PHE A 86 -8.56 -16.78 4.13
C PHE A 86 -7.58 -15.82 4.80
N GLU A 87 -7.28 -14.71 4.15
CA GLU A 87 -6.46 -13.64 4.71
C GLU A 87 -7.29 -12.37 4.90
N ALA A 88 -7.08 -11.67 6.00
CA ALA A 88 -7.79 -10.44 6.30
C ALA A 88 -6.83 -9.31 6.68
N TRP A 89 -7.02 -8.15 6.06
CA TRP A 89 -6.30 -6.94 6.43
C TRP A 89 -6.92 -6.30 7.67
N ALA A 90 -6.04 -5.86 8.57
CA ALA A 90 -6.35 -5.01 9.72
C ALA A 90 -5.63 -3.68 9.53
N HIS A 91 -6.29 -2.73 8.88
CA HIS A 91 -5.76 -1.39 8.66
C HIS A 91 -5.60 -0.66 10.00
N GLY A 92 -4.47 0.06 10.16
CA GLY A 92 -4.10 0.66 11.43
C GLY A 92 -3.80 -0.34 12.55
N ASP A 93 -3.69 -1.64 12.24
CA ASP A 93 -3.52 -2.73 13.21
C ASP A 93 -4.51 -2.60 14.39
N HIS A 94 -5.78 -2.44 14.06
CA HIS A 94 -6.84 -2.10 15.01
C HIS A 94 -6.91 -3.07 16.19
N PRO A 95 -7.03 -2.58 17.45
CA PRO A 95 -7.01 -3.44 18.65
C PRO A 95 -8.06 -4.56 18.65
N ALA A 96 -9.23 -4.34 18.03
CA ALA A 96 -10.26 -5.37 17.90
C ALA A 96 -9.82 -6.51 16.97
N ALA A 97 -9.11 -6.22 15.88
CA ALA A 97 -8.55 -7.24 14.98
C ALA A 97 -7.54 -8.12 15.71
N ARG A 98 -6.62 -7.52 16.46
CA ARG A 98 -5.68 -8.26 17.33
C ARG A 98 -6.40 -9.11 18.39
N ALA A 99 -7.50 -8.59 18.97
CA ALA A 99 -8.26 -9.33 19.97
C ALA A 99 -9.00 -10.53 19.35
N ILE A 100 -9.46 -10.42 18.12
CA ILE A 100 -10.07 -11.51 17.36
C ILE A 100 -8.98 -12.53 17.00
N ALA A 101 -7.87 -12.10 16.43
CA ALA A 101 -6.77 -12.97 16.02
C ALA A 101 -6.17 -13.79 17.18
N ARG A 102 -6.14 -13.25 18.41
CA ARG A 102 -5.71 -14.01 19.60
C ARG A 102 -6.68 -15.09 20.06
N ARG A 103 -7.94 -15.05 19.62
CA ARG A 103 -9.00 -15.98 20.03
C ARG A 103 -9.39 -16.99 18.97
N LEU A 104 -8.86 -16.83 17.79
CA LEU A 104 -9.11 -17.68 16.63
C LEU A 104 -7.78 -18.23 16.10
N PRO A 105 -7.77 -19.31 15.31
CA PRO A 105 -6.57 -19.81 14.66
C PRO A 105 -6.11 -18.82 13.59
N ALA A 106 -5.36 -17.81 13.99
CA ALA A 106 -4.87 -16.74 13.12
C ALA A 106 -3.39 -16.50 13.37
N GLN A 107 -2.66 -16.18 12.29
CA GLN A 107 -1.26 -15.78 12.34
C GLN A 107 -1.02 -14.57 11.44
N PRO A 108 -0.16 -13.60 11.84
CA PRO A 108 0.22 -12.53 10.95
C PRO A 108 1.09 -13.09 9.82
N VAL A 109 0.77 -12.72 8.58
CA VAL A 109 1.49 -13.20 7.38
C VAL A 109 2.16 -12.08 6.60
N ARG A 110 1.71 -10.84 6.80
CA ARG A 110 2.30 -9.65 6.17
C ARG A 110 2.12 -8.44 7.08
N THR A 111 3.11 -7.59 7.13
CA THR A 111 3.05 -6.30 7.83
C THR A 111 3.48 -5.22 6.88
N LEU A 112 2.60 -4.25 6.64
CA LEU A 112 2.88 -3.09 5.80
C LEU A 112 2.97 -1.85 6.70
N LEU A 113 4.15 -1.24 6.74
CA LEU A 113 4.37 -0.01 7.49
C LEU A 113 4.10 1.19 6.60
N GLN A 114 3.40 2.17 7.17
CA GLN A 114 3.27 3.49 6.58
C GLN A 114 4.23 4.43 7.32
N LEU A 115 5.16 5.03 6.59
CA LEU A 115 6.16 5.92 7.16
C LEU A 115 5.93 7.34 6.67
N ARG A 116 6.19 8.32 7.53
CA ARG A 116 6.17 9.75 7.19
C ARG A 116 7.42 10.46 7.66
N ALA A 117 7.79 11.50 6.91
CA ALA A 117 8.83 12.44 7.26
C ALA A 117 8.46 13.84 6.78
N PRO A 118 8.92 14.91 7.43
CA PRO A 118 8.92 16.24 6.82
C PRO A 118 9.75 16.21 5.53
N VAL A 119 9.29 16.87 4.48
CA VAL A 119 10.11 17.08 3.28
C VAL A 119 11.22 18.06 3.65
N PRO A 120 12.51 17.66 3.57
CA PRO A 120 13.61 18.53 3.99
C PRO A 120 13.72 19.74 3.04
N PRO A 121 14.17 20.91 3.53
CA PRO A 121 14.41 22.07 2.67
C PRO A 121 15.47 21.77 1.59
N ALA A 122 15.43 22.53 0.50
CA ALA A 122 16.43 22.40 -0.55
C ALA A 122 17.84 22.64 -0.01
N ALA A 123 18.77 21.77 -0.38
CA ALA A 123 20.16 21.89 0.06
C ALA A 123 20.93 22.97 -0.71
N THR A 124 20.53 23.25 -1.95
CA THR A 124 21.17 24.23 -2.85
C THR A 124 20.14 25.08 -3.58
N ALA A 125 20.57 26.24 -4.06
CA ALA A 125 19.74 27.09 -4.90
C ALA A 125 19.38 26.37 -6.21
N GLY A 126 18.09 26.49 -6.64
CA GLY A 126 17.56 25.86 -7.83
C GLY A 126 17.18 24.39 -7.67
N ASP A 127 17.49 23.78 -6.53
CA ASP A 127 17.12 22.41 -6.14
C ASP A 127 17.25 21.39 -7.30
N PRO A 128 18.45 21.20 -7.89
CA PRO A 128 18.64 20.32 -9.02
C PRO A 128 18.50 18.85 -8.61
N LEU A 129 18.12 18.02 -9.55
CA LEU A 129 18.19 16.57 -9.36
C LEU A 129 19.65 16.14 -9.09
N PRO A 130 19.87 15.07 -8.31
CA PRO A 130 21.21 14.52 -8.07
C PRO A 130 21.93 14.14 -9.38
N ASP A 131 23.24 14.28 -9.41
CA ASP A 131 24.07 14.00 -10.57
C ASP A 131 23.77 12.63 -11.21
N GLY A 132 23.66 12.61 -12.54
CA GLY A 132 23.36 11.41 -13.32
C GLY A 132 21.92 10.98 -13.34
N THR A 133 21.03 11.58 -12.52
CA THR A 133 19.61 11.33 -12.58
C THR A 133 18.91 12.32 -13.54
N ARG A 134 17.82 11.88 -14.13
CA ARG A 134 16.94 12.71 -14.98
C ARG A 134 15.48 12.28 -14.88
N ALA A 135 14.60 13.09 -15.40
CA ALA A 135 13.21 12.68 -15.59
C ALA A 135 13.13 11.48 -16.55
N PHE A 136 12.10 10.69 -16.37
CA PHE A 136 11.76 9.58 -17.26
C PHE A 136 11.45 10.09 -18.67
N GLU A 137 11.80 9.30 -19.66
CA GLU A 137 11.45 9.48 -21.06
C GLU A 137 10.75 8.22 -21.58
N PRO A 138 9.81 8.31 -22.56
CA PRO A 138 9.07 7.15 -23.05
C PRO A 138 9.93 5.96 -23.47
N ASP A 139 11.13 6.22 -23.99
CA ASP A 139 12.12 5.20 -24.41
C ASP A 139 12.68 4.40 -23.23
N ASP A 140 12.53 4.88 -21.98
CA ASP A 140 12.96 4.18 -20.78
C ASP A 140 12.00 3.06 -20.35
N ALA A 141 10.78 3.00 -20.90
CA ALA A 141 9.70 2.14 -20.40
C ALA A 141 10.12 0.67 -20.30
N SER A 142 10.79 0.13 -21.31
CA SER A 142 11.24 -1.27 -21.29
C SER A 142 12.31 -1.53 -20.24
N ALA A 143 13.25 -0.60 -20.08
CA ALA A 143 14.32 -0.70 -19.08
C ALA A 143 13.76 -0.53 -17.64
N LEU A 144 12.78 0.35 -17.47
CA LEU A 144 12.07 0.54 -16.19
C LEU A 144 11.33 -0.72 -15.78
N LEU A 145 10.61 -1.36 -16.69
CA LEU A 145 9.90 -2.62 -16.40
C LEU A 145 10.86 -3.75 -16.05
N ALA A 146 11.99 -3.87 -16.77
CA ALA A 146 13.01 -4.87 -16.48
C ALA A 146 13.64 -4.64 -15.10
N LEU A 147 13.98 -3.39 -14.77
CA LEU A 147 14.51 -3.03 -13.46
C LEU A 147 13.47 -3.27 -12.35
N ASN A 148 12.21 -2.88 -12.56
CA ASN A 148 11.14 -3.10 -11.61
C ASN A 148 10.96 -4.60 -11.31
N ALA A 149 10.93 -5.45 -12.33
CA ALA A 149 10.83 -6.90 -12.15
C ALA A 149 12.02 -7.46 -11.36
N ALA A 150 13.23 -6.98 -11.61
CA ALA A 150 14.43 -7.41 -10.89
C ALA A 150 14.44 -6.91 -9.42
N ALA A 151 14.17 -5.62 -9.20
CA ALA A 151 14.18 -5.00 -7.88
C ALA A 151 13.11 -5.57 -6.94
N PHE A 152 11.97 -5.97 -7.50
CA PHE A 152 10.80 -6.47 -6.77
C PHE A 152 10.50 -7.95 -7.04
N ALA A 153 11.50 -8.76 -7.41
CA ALA A 153 11.34 -10.19 -7.75
C ALA A 153 10.62 -11.01 -6.66
N HIS A 154 10.75 -10.61 -5.39
CA HIS A 154 10.11 -11.28 -4.25
C HIS A 154 8.80 -10.60 -3.81
N HIS A 155 8.42 -9.46 -4.42
CA HIS A 155 7.19 -8.76 -4.07
C HIS A 155 6.02 -9.31 -4.92
N PRO A 156 4.91 -9.76 -4.29
CA PRO A 156 3.86 -10.49 -5.00
C PRO A 156 3.17 -9.69 -6.11
N GLU A 157 3.09 -8.37 -5.97
CA GLU A 157 2.36 -7.47 -6.86
C GLU A 157 3.33 -6.62 -7.71
N GLN A 158 4.22 -5.87 -7.06
CA GLN A 158 5.07 -4.87 -7.72
C GLN A 158 5.99 -5.47 -8.78
N GLY A 159 6.57 -6.65 -8.54
CA GLY A 159 7.48 -7.31 -9.48
C GLY A 159 6.84 -7.79 -10.79
N ARG A 160 5.50 -7.82 -10.85
CA ARG A 160 4.75 -8.31 -12.03
C ARG A 160 4.20 -7.20 -12.90
N MET A 161 4.59 -5.93 -12.68
CA MET A 161 4.10 -4.80 -13.47
C MET A 161 4.33 -5.03 -14.96
N SER A 162 3.27 -5.08 -15.73
CA SER A 162 3.28 -5.20 -17.20
C SER A 162 3.38 -3.83 -17.88
N ALA A 163 3.55 -3.82 -19.19
CA ALA A 163 3.49 -2.58 -19.97
C ALA A 163 2.10 -1.91 -19.90
N ASP A 164 1.03 -2.70 -19.88
CA ASP A 164 -0.33 -2.19 -19.73
C ASP A 164 -0.56 -1.58 -18.34
N ASP A 165 -0.01 -2.20 -17.28
CA ASP A 165 -0.07 -1.66 -15.93
C ASP A 165 0.71 -0.35 -15.81
N LEU A 166 1.89 -0.26 -16.42
CA LEU A 166 2.67 0.98 -16.46
C LEU A 166 1.89 2.08 -17.21
N ALA A 167 1.36 1.76 -18.39
CA ALA A 167 0.58 2.71 -19.18
C ALA A 167 -0.68 3.17 -18.42
N ALA A 168 -1.37 2.27 -17.73
CA ALA A 168 -2.53 2.61 -16.91
C ALA A 168 -2.16 3.58 -15.77
N ARG A 169 -1.03 3.33 -15.08
CA ARG A 169 -0.55 4.24 -14.02
C ARG A 169 -0.12 5.60 -14.55
N MET A 170 0.50 5.63 -15.73
CA MET A 170 0.91 6.88 -16.40
C MET A 170 -0.31 7.66 -16.94
N ALA A 171 -1.45 7.02 -17.15
CA ALA A 171 -2.70 7.69 -17.52
C ALA A 171 -3.47 8.27 -16.33
N GLU A 172 -3.05 8.01 -15.10
CA GLU A 172 -3.69 8.53 -13.89
C GLU A 172 -3.51 10.07 -13.79
N PRO A 173 -4.54 10.81 -13.31
CA PRO A 173 -4.49 12.28 -13.23
C PRO A 173 -3.35 12.86 -12.37
N TRP A 174 -2.79 12.07 -11.46
CA TRP A 174 -1.68 12.49 -10.61
C TRP A 174 -0.31 12.34 -11.29
N HIS A 175 -0.22 11.61 -12.41
CA HIS A 175 1.04 11.34 -13.07
C HIS A 175 1.59 12.58 -13.79
N ASP A 176 2.90 12.75 -13.66
CA ASP A 176 3.73 13.69 -14.41
C ASP A 176 5.09 13.02 -14.61
N ASP A 177 5.57 12.95 -15.85
CA ASP A 177 6.86 12.36 -16.20
C ASP A 177 8.01 12.96 -15.39
N ALA A 178 7.92 14.24 -15.05
CA ALA A 178 8.90 14.89 -14.18
C ALA A 178 8.98 14.27 -12.77
N ASN A 179 7.92 13.63 -12.30
CA ASN A 179 7.88 12.97 -10.99
C ASN A 179 8.33 11.51 -11.02
N LEU A 180 8.63 10.97 -12.18
CA LEU A 180 9.29 9.69 -12.39
C LEU A 180 10.74 9.95 -12.78
N VAL A 181 11.66 9.73 -11.84
CA VAL A 181 13.10 10.01 -12.02
C VAL A 181 13.84 8.70 -12.17
N VAL A 182 14.73 8.65 -13.15
CA VAL A 182 15.57 7.49 -13.46
C VAL A 182 17.05 7.81 -13.28
N LEU A 183 17.83 6.78 -12.98
CA LEU A 183 19.29 6.78 -13.02
C LEU A 183 19.71 5.82 -14.12
N PRO A 184 20.12 6.32 -15.31
CA PRO A 184 20.64 5.48 -16.37
C PRO A 184 21.91 4.73 -15.96
N GLY A 185 21.99 3.47 -16.40
CA GLY A 185 23.15 2.60 -16.24
C GLY A 185 23.77 2.22 -17.59
N THR A 186 24.74 1.32 -17.57
CA THR A 186 25.43 0.88 -18.80
C THR A 186 24.60 -0.10 -19.65
N ALA A 187 23.63 -0.79 -19.04
CA ALA A 187 22.82 -1.81 -19.70
C ALA A 187 21.32 -1.60 -19.50
N GLY A 188 20.90 -0.38 -19.17
CA GLY A 188 19.51 -0.04 -18.86
C GLY A 188 19.42 1.02 -17.77
N LEU A 189 18.60 0.79 -16.76
CA LEU A 189 18.48 1.67 -15.60
C LEU A 189 19.09 1.02 -14.37
N ASP A 190 19.87 1.77 -13.60
CA ASP A 190 20.45 1.33 -12.32
C ASP A 190 19.50 1.54 -11.14
N ALA A 191 18.66 2.58 -11.22
CA ALA A 191 17.64 2.88 -10.21
C ALA A 191 16.54 3.79 -10.77
N PHE A 192 15.39 3.82 -10.08
CA PHE A 192 14.33 4.78 -10.36
C PHE A 192 13.56 5.12 -9.08
N THR A 193 12.86 6.26 -9.11
CA THR A 193 11.90 6.66 -8.09
C THR A 193 10.70 7.32 -8.74
N TRP A 194 9.52 7.09 -8.19
CA TRP A 194 8.27 7.69 -8.65
C TRP A 194 7.54 8.36 -7.50
N VAL A 195 7.20 9.63 -7.65
CA VAL A 195 6.50 10.43 -6.66
C VAL A 195 5.05 10.62 -7.11
N LYS A 196 4.12 10.33 -6.21
CA LYS A 196 2.69 10.58 -6.38
C LYS A 196 2.27 11.75 -5.50
N PRO A 197 1.92 12.92 -6.08
CA PRO A 197 1.44 14.07 -5.33
C PRO A 197 0.04 13.81 -4.76
N ASP A 198 -0.21 14.29 -3.53
CA ASP A 198 -1.52 14.32 -2.88
C ASP A 198 -1.61 15.55 -1.96
N GLY A 199 -1.79 16.73 -2.56
CA GLY A 199 -1.83 18.00 -1.84
C GLY A 199 -0.52 18.31 -1.11
N GLU A 200 -0.60 18.55 0.20
CA GLU A 200 0.59 18.80 1.04
C GLU A 200 1.37 17.53 1.39
N VAL A 201 0.82 16.35 1.11
CA VAL A 201 1.47 15.06 1.24
C VAL A 201 1.89 14.59 -0.14
N ALA A 202 3.12 14.05 -0.28
CA ALA A 202 3.50 13.33 -1.48
C ALA A 202 3.97 11.93 -1.10
N GLU A 203 3.51 10.94 -1.85
CA GLU A 203 3.91 9.56 -1.66
C GLU A 203 5.16 9.25 -2.48
N LEU A 204 6.17 8.66 -1.85
CA LEU A 204 7.17 7.87 -2.56
C LEU A 204 6.49 6.57 -3.01
N TYR A 205 5.90 6.61 -4.22
CA TYR A 205 5.07 5.55 -4.76
C TYR A 205 5.89 4.28 -5.07
N VAL A 206 7.06 4.43 -5.70
CA VAL A 206 8.01 3.35 -5.94
C VAL A 206 9.44 3.87 -5.87
N LEU A 207 10.35 3.09 -5.27
CA LEU A 207 11.80 3.27 -5.38
C LEU A 207 12.43 1.91 -5.65
N GLY A 208 13.02 1.75 -6.83
CA GLY A 208 13.72 0.53 -7.24
C GLY A 208 15.21 0.78 -7.48
N VAL A 209 16.04 -0.18 -7.06
CA VAL A 209 17.49 -0.20 -7.31
C VAL A 209 17.84 -1.57 -7.86
N ASP A 210 18.65 -1.61 -8.90
CA ASP A 210 19.18 -2.85 -9.45
C ASP A 210 19.81 -3.70 -8.34
N PRO A 211 19.37 -4.94 -8.12
CA PRO A 211 19.92 -5.83 -7.12
C PRO A 211 21.47 -5.97 -7.21
N ALA A 212 22.03 -5.92 -8.42
CA ALA A 212 23.46 -5.98 -8.64
C ALA A 212 24.23 -4.72 -8.19
N ARG A 213 23.52 -3.60 -8.01
CA ARG A 213 24.07 -2.29 -7.65
C ARG A 213 23.69 -1.85 -6.22
N GLN A 214 23.01 -2.73 -5.47
CA GLN A 214 22.71 -2.45 -4.07
C GLN A 214 23.99 -2.32 -3.23
N GLY A 215 23.91 -1.50 -2.17
CA GLY A 215 25.08 -1.18 -1.34
C GLY A 215 25.97 -0.05 -1.86
N GLU A 216 25.78 0.42 -3.11
CA GLU A 216 26.54 1.52 -3.72
C GLU A 216 25.99 2.93 -3.40
N GLY A 217 24.97 3.02 -2.54
CA GLY A 217 24.37 4.30 -2.16
C GLY A 217 23.30 4.81 -3.13
N LEU A 218 22.92 4.03 -4.17
CA LEU A 218 21.93 4.44 -5.17
C LEU A 218 20.56 4.70 -4.56
N GLY A 219 20.12 3.88 -3.59
CA GLY A 219 18.85 4.11 -2.89
C GLY A 219 18.80 5.47 -2.18
N ARG A 220 19.90 5.91 -1.56
CA ARG A 220 20.03 7.25 -0.97
C ARG A 220 19.93 8.34 -2.04
N ARG A 221 20.65 8.18 -3.16
CA ARG A 221 20.62 9.13 -4.28
C ARG A 221 19.18 9.28 -4.83
N MET A 222 18.47 8.16 -5.02
CA MET A 222 17.09 8.19 -5.48
C MET A 222 16.14 8.82 -4.46
N LEU A 223 16.38 8.63 -3.16
CA LEU A 223 15.59 9.30 -2.12
C LEU A 223 15.85 10.81 -2.09
N GLU A 224 17.06 11.27 -2.37
CA GLU A 224 17.37 12.69 -2.58
C GLU A 224 16.59 13.24 -3.79
N ALA A 225 16.56 12.52 -4.92
CA ALA A 225 15.74 12.87 -6.09
C ALA A 225 14.24 12.91 -5.75
N THR A 226 13.76 11.97 -4.94
CA THR A 226 12.38 11.95 -4.42
C THR A 226 12.06 13.26 -3.70
N PHE A 227 12.90 13.68 -2.77
CA PHE A 227 12.68 14.94 -2.04
C PHE A 227 12.72 16.17 -2.94
N VAL A 228 13.58 16.21 -3.96
CA VAL A 228 13.58 17.28 -4.98
C VAL A 228 12.22 17.36 -5.65
N ARG A 229 11.67 16.21 -6.07
CA ARG A 229 10.35 16.19 -6.74
C ARG A 229 9.21 16.51 -5.79
N MET A 230 9.24 16.03 -4.53
CA MET A 230 8.25 16.37 -3.52
C MET A 230 8.20 17.88 -3.25
N ARG A 231 9.36 18.55 -3.18
CA ARG A 231 9.41 20.02 -3.06
C ARG A 231 8.86 20.72 -4.29
N ALA A 232 9.18 20.22 -5.48
CA ALA A 232 8.71 20.80 -6.74
C ALA A 232 7.18 20.77 -6.87
N VAL A 233 6.52 19.76 -6.30
CA VAL A 233 5.05 19.68 -6.25
C VAL A 233 4.44 20.38 -5.03
N GLY A 234 5.25 21.04 -4.19
CA GLY A 234 4.78 21.81 -3.02
C GLY A 234 4.46 20.96 -1.79
N ALA A 235 4.86 19.69 -1.76
CA ALA A 235 4.61 18.84 -0.61
C ALA A 235 5.49 19.23 0.58
N THR A 236 4.90 19.18 1.77
CA THR A 236 5.57 19.41 3.05
C THR A 236 5.81 18.13 3.83
N THR A 237 5.06 17.07 3.49
CA THR A 237 5.12 15.75 4.12
C THR A 237 5.38 14.67 3.08
N ALA A 238 6.44 13.90 3.30
CA ALA A 238 6.73 12.68 2.56
C ALA A 238 6.02 11.50 3.22
N HIS A 239 5.41 10.64 2.42
CA HIS A 239 4.74 9.41 2.83
C HIS A 239 5.24 8.23 2.00
N LEU A 240 5.30 7.04 2.57
CA LEU A 240 5.59 5.80 1.84
C LEU A 240 5.01 4.58 2.55
N TYR A 241 4.84 3.53 1.76
CA TYR A 241 4.56 2.18 2.26
C TYR A 241 5.81 1.31 2.13
N VAL A 242 6.05 0.45 3.12
CA VAL A 242 7.20 -0.49 3.10
C VAL A 242 6.86 -1.76 3.85
N GLU A 243 7.30 -2.91 3.31
CA GLU A 243 7.19 -4.20 3.99
C GLU A 243 7.95 -4.17 5.32
N GLY A 244 7.32 -4.70 6.37
CA GLY A 244 7.88 -4.69 7.72
C GLY A 244 9.13 -5.54 7.88
N ASP A 245 9.39 -6.47 6.96
CA ASP A 245 10.59 -7.33 6.91
C ASP A 245 11.67 -6.79 5.96
N ASN A 246 11.44 -5.69 5.24
CA ASN A 246 12.43 -5.06 4.36
C ASN A 246 13.41 -4.18 5.17
N GLU A 247 14.31 -4.83 5.92
CA GLU A 247 15.27 -4.13 6.79
C GLU A 247 16.18 -3.15 6.02
N ALA A 248 16.52 -3.45 4.77
CA ALA A 248 17.36 -2.57 3.94
C ALA A 248 16.66 -1.24 3.65
N ALA A 249 15.41 -1.29 3.21
CA ALA A 249 14.59 -0.10 2.94
C ALA A 249 14.26 0.65 4.24
N LEU A 250 13.89 -0.07 5.30
CA LEU A 250 13.63 0.52 6.62
C LEU A 250 14.86 1.26 7.16
N GLY A 251 16.05 0.68 7.00
CA GLY A 251 17.30 1.34 7.36
C GLY A 251 17.57 2.61 6.55
N LEU A 252 17.27 2.61 5.25
CA LEU A 252 17.38 3.79 4.39
C LEU A 252 16.41 4.90 4.87
N TYR A 253 15.14 4.59 5.04
CA TYR A 253 14.10 5.56 5.39
C TYR A 253 14.28 6.12 6.81
N ARG A 254 14.65 5.29 7.80
CA ARG A 254 14.95 5.77 9.16
C ARG A 254 16.10 6.77 9.19
N ARG A 255 17.17 6.53 8.40
CA ARG A 255 18.29 7.48 8.28
C ARG A 255 17.91 8.79 7.60
N ALA A 256 16.88 8.77 6.78
CA ALA A 256 16.31 9.96 6.13
C ALA A 256 15.24 10.68 6.97
N GLY A 257 15.02 10.26 8.21
CA GLY A 257 14.09 10.92 9.14
C GLY A 257 12.66 10.42 9.08
N PHE A 258 12.38 9.34 8.32
CA PHE A 258 11.06 8.74 8.35
C PHE A 258 10.80 8.02 9.67
N ALA A 259 9.61 8.24 10.20
CA ALA A 259 9.07 7.54 11.36
C ALA A 259 7.77 6.80 11.00
N GLN A 260 7.49 5.74 11.73
CA GLN A 260 6.24 5.01 11.54
C GLN A 260 5.06 5.91 11.91
N TRP A 261 4.14 6.08 10.94
CA TRP A 261 2.89 6.79 11.10
C TRP A 261 1.72 5.84 11.31
N ALA A 262 1.66 4.75 10.53
CA ALA A 262 0.66 3.71 10.68
C ALA A 262 1.25 2.34 10.35
N ILE A 263 0.47 1.30 10.57
CA ILE A 263 0.83 -0.10 10.30
C ILE A 263 -0.42 -0.85 9.91
N ASP A 264 -0.35 -1.64 8.85
CA ASP A 264 -1.39 -2.55 8.43
C ASP A 264 -0.89 -3.97 8.59
N VAL A 265 -1.73 -4.85 9.12
CA VAL A 265 -1.37 -6.26 9.35
C VAL A 265 -2.34 -7.15 8.60
N ARG A 266 -1.78 -8.07 7.81
CA ARG A 266 -2.55 -9.11 7.12
C ARG A 266 -2.48 -10.39 7.95
N TRP A 267 -3.64 -10.86 8.38
CA TRP A 267 -3.81 -12.06 9.19
C TRP A 267 -4.33 -13.19 8.35
N ARG A 268 -3.71 -14.36 8.43
CA ARG A 268 -4.25 -15.61 7.85
C ARG A 268 -5.04 -16.34 8.92
N TYR A 269 -6.32 -16.57 8.63
CA TYR A 269 -7.24 -17.35 9.43
C TYR A 269 -7.35 -18.76 8.85
N SER A 270 -7.29 -19.78 9.70
CA SER A 270 -7.52 -21.19 9.33
C SER A 270 -8.86 -21.64 9.89
N PRO A 271 -9.54 -22.63 9.27
CA PRO A 271 -10.74 -23.22 9.84
C PRO A 271 -10.48 -23.75 11.24
N PHE A 272 -11.51 -23.67 12.09
CA PHE A 272 -11.48 -24.39 13.35
C PHE A 272 -11.38 -25.87 13.06
N THR A 273 -10.24 -26.51 13.35
CA THR A 273 -10.22 -27.95 13.49
C THR A 273 -10.90 -28.27 14.80
N ASP A 274 -12.10 -28.88 14.73
CA ASP A 274 -12.69 -29.50 15.90
C ASP A 274 -11.68 -30.48 16.48
N ALA A 275 -11.20 -30.16 17.70
CA ALA A 275 -10.27 -31.00 18.46
C ALA A 275 -11.07 -32.01 19.29
#